data_8739713f7836da654d97f0a4dba0220f
#
_entry.id   8739713f7836da654d97f0a4dba0220f
#
_cell.length_a   1.000
_cell.length_b   1.000
_cell.length_c   1.000
_cell.angle_alpha   90.00
_cell.angle_beta   90.00
_cell.angle_gamma   90.00
#
_symmetry.space_group_name_H-M   'P 1'
#
loop_
_entity.id
_entity.type
_entity.pdbx_description
1 polymer ?
#
loop_
_entity_poly.entity_id
_entity_poly.type
_entity_poly.pdbx_seq_one_letter_code
_entity_poly.pdbx_strand_id
1 'polypeptide(L)'
;MNNNIKVFIISLKKSKRLPILKKRLNQLKIKFNIIDGVNGINYFKQNKLHLISNKDETLKNINRNMSPSEIGAAASHIKTYKYIVKNNIDQAIIFEDDVYPSKKLSEWIKKKINVKNNNILSFYAYPSGFFKKKPEKVVLNSIGIHNGITHLYNNSCYQINKTTAKKILKITRGKVIGYADWPFNTLEHNIKLSLTLPYMAIPNDRGMSYLNSSRNAILRKNPNLLKKIIPEIIYKKLLMIFYLFFIPFFFGKYKNINFYIEHYFLKNFFELINIFSGYYYDQKKLFFKENLYCKDLSKQVRSVYKHIYKL
;
A
#
# COMPACT_ATOMS: atom_id res chain seq x y z
N MET A 1 -9.77 -18.84 22.25
CA MET A 1 -9.37 -17.47 21.86
C MET A 1 -10.38 -16.94 20.86
N ASN A 2 -10.98 -15.78 21.13
CA ASN A 2 -11.99 -15.19 20.23
C ASN A 2 -11.28 -14.60 19.00
N ASN A 3 -11.10 -15.42 17.95
CA ASN A 3 -10.43 -15.05 16.70
C ASN A 3 -11.26 -14.06 15.86
N ASN A 4 -11.63 -12.94 16.43
CA ASN A 4 -12.47 -11.96 15.76
C ASN A 4 -11.57 -10.93 15.06
N ILE A 5 -11.56 -10.92 13.72
CA ILE A 5 -10.84 -9.93 12.93
C ILE A 5 -11.52 -8.58 13.11
N LYS A 6 -10.81 -7.60 13.64
CA LYS A 6 -11.29 -6.21 13.73
C LYS A 6 -10.98 -5.45 12.45
N VAL A 7 -11.90 -4.61 12.02
CA VAL A 7 -11.73 -3.80 10.82
C VAL A 7 -11.61 -2.33 11.20
N PHE A 8 -10.59 -1.66 10.68
CA PHE A 8 -10.32 -0.24 10.91
C PHE A 8 -10.30 0.52 9.60
N ILE A 9 -10.86 1.72 9.60
CA ILE A 9 -10.75 2.68 8.50
C ILE A 9 -9.92 3.85 9.00
N ILE A 10 -8.81 4.13 8.35
CA ILE A 10 -8.03 5.34 8.54
C ILE A 10 -8.65 6.44 7.67
N SER A 11 -9.11 7.53 8.27
CA SER A 11 -9.70 8.63 7.53
C SER A 11 -9.52 9.96 8.26
N LEU A 12 -9.32 11.03 7.52
CA LEU A 12 -9.41 12.39 8.06
C LEU A 12 -10.88 12.74 8.35
N LYS A 13 -11.15 13.51 9.42
CA LYS A 13 -12.54 13.86 9.87
C LYS A 13 -13.43 14.43 8.77
N LYS A 14 -12.87 15.17 7.82
CA LYS A 14 -13.61 15.83 6.73
C LYS A 14 -13.44 15.12 5.38
N SER A 15 -13.07 13.83 5.36
CA SER A 15 -12.89 13.10 4.11
C SER A 15 -14.23 12.89 3.40
N LYS A 16 -14.28 13.30 2.14
CA LYS A 16 -15.43 13.07 1.25
C LYS A 16 -15.49 11.62 0.74
N ARG A 17 -14.44 10.81 0.94
CA ARG A 17 -14.34 9.41 0.50
C ARG A 17 -14.92 8.44 1.51
N LEU A 18 -14.78 8.77 2.82
CA LEU A 18 -15.24 7.94 3.92
C LEU A 18 -16.72 7.50 3.82
N PRO A 19 -17.70 8.37 3.47
CA PRO A 19 -19.10 7.96 3.35
C PRO A 19 -19.31 6.83 2.33
N ILE A 20 -18.55 6.81 1.26
CA ILE A 20 -18.65 5.81 0.18
C ILE A 20 -18.17 4.46 0.69
N LEU A 21 -16.99 4.43 1.33
CA LEU A 21 -16.46 3.20 1.92
C LEU A 21 -17.38 2.67 3.02
N LYS A 22 -17.90 3.55 3.90
CA LYS A 22 -18.86 3.15 4.94
C LYS A 22 -20.10 2.48 4.34
N LYS A 23 -20.72 3.09 3.33
CA LYS A 23 -21.86 2.52 2.61
C LYS A 23 -21.53 1.13 2.07
N ARG A 24 -20.36 0.97 1.43
CA ARG A 24 -19.93 -0.31 0.88
C ARG A 24 -19.71 -1.37 1.96
N LEU A 25 -19.05 -1.05 3.05
CA LEU A 25 -18.84 -1.98 4.16
C LEU A 25 -20.15 -2.41 4.82
N ASN A 26 -21.10 -1.49 4.97
CA ASN A 26 -22.45 -1.80 5.47
C ASN A 26 -23.18 -2.79 4.54
N GLN A 27 -23.14 -2.58 3.22
CA GLN A 27 -23.72 -3.53 2.25
C GLN A 27 -23.09 -4.93 2.34
N LEU A 28 -21.79 -4.99 2.64
CA LEU A 28 -21.06 -6.23 2.85
C LEU A 28 -21.26 -6.83 4.25
N LYS A 29 -22.04 -6.16 5.11
CA LYS A 29 -22.28 -6.53 6.52
C LYS A 29 -20.97 -6.65 7.32
N ILE A 30 -19.97 -5.81 7.01
CA ILE A 30 -18.68 -5.74 7.69
C ILE A 30 -18.78 -4.67 8.77
N LYS A 31 -18.60 -5.06 10.04
CA LYS A 31 -18.48 -4.12 11.17
C LYS A 31 -17.09 -3.49 11.16
N PHE A 32 -17.01 -2.18 11.38
CA PHE A 32 -15.75 -1.43 11.34
C PHE A 32 -15.68 -0.36 12.42
N ASN A 33 -14.47 0.07 12.73
CA ASN A 33 -14.16 1.23 13.57
C ASN A 33 -13.38 2.25 12.75
N ILE A 34 -13.54 3.54 13.07
CA ILE A 34 -12.82 4.61 12.38
C ILE A 34 -11.66 5.06 13.26
N ILE A 35 -10.49 5.12 12.69
CA ILE A 35 -9.30 5.76 13.29
C ILE A 35 -9.16 7.14 12.65
N ASP A 36 -9.28 8.18 13.45
CA ASP A 36 -9.03 9.55 13.00
C ASP A 36 -7.60 9.67 12.47
N GLY A 37 -7.47 9.92 11.18
CA GLY A 37 -6.20 10.10 10.51
C GLY A 37 -5.44 11.32 11.05
N VAL A 38 -4.14 11.27 10.96
CA VAL A 38 -3.23 12.35 11.35
C VAL A 38 -3.14 13.36 10.22
N ASN A 39 -3.53 14.60 10.47
CA ASN A 39 -3.36 15.69 9.50
C ASN A 39 -1.95 16.28 9.62
N GLY A 40 -1.01 15.79 8.82
CA GLY A 40 0.40 16.24 8.85
C GLY A 40 0.56 17.73 8.52
N ILE A 41 -0.35 18.33 7.73
CA ILE A 41 -0.33 19.76 7.43
C ILE A 41 -0.59 20.58 8.69
N ASN A 42 -1.51 20.15 9.56
CA ASN A 42 -1.76 20.84 10.83
C ASN A 42 -0.53 20.74 11.75
N TYR A 43 0.12 19.57 11.83
CA TYR A 43 1.37 19.42 12.59
C TYR A 43 2.50 20.30 12.04
N PHE A 44 2.60 20.42 10.70
CA PHE A 44 3.57 21.32 10.06
C PHE A 44 3.32 22.78 10.41
N LYS A 45 2.07 23.26 10.27
CA LYS A 45 1.69 24.63 10.61
C LYS A 45 1.97 24.99 12.08
N GLN A 46 1.89 24.00 12.98
CA GLN A 46 2.18 24.16 14.40
C GLN A 46 3.65 23.89 14.76
N ASN A 47 4.52 23.67 13.79
CA ASN A 47 5.93 23.28 13.97
C ASN A 47 6.13 22.02 14.84
N LYS A 48 5.19 21.07 14.78
CA LYS A 48 5.14 19.86 15.63
C LYS A 48 5.43 18.55 14.88
N LEU A 49 5.92 18.59 13.63
CA LEU A 49 6.20 17.37 12.86
C LEU A 49 7.19 16.43 13.57
N HIS A 50 8.14 16.97 14.32
CA HIS A 50 9.11 16.20 15.12
C HIS A 50 8.47 15.29 16.18
N LEU A 51 7.24 15.57 16.58
CA LEU A 51 6.50 14.72 17.53
C LEU A 51 6.05 13.40 16.89
N ILE A 52 5.77 13.41 15.59
CA ILE A 52 5.22 12.26 14.87
C ILE A 52 6.20 11.63 13.86
N SER A 53 7.31 12.29 13.53
CA SER A 53 8.32 11.80 12.59
C SER A 53 9.74 11.98 13.10
N ASN A 54 10.64 11.11 12.63
CA ASN A 54 12.08 11.26 12.77
C ASN A 54 12.65 11.68 11.42
N LYS A 55 13.05 12.96 11.31
CA LYS A 55 13.52 13.56 10.06
C LYS A 55 14.78 12.89 9.53
N ASP A 56 15.74 12.60 10.39
CA ASP A 56 17.04 12.04 9.98
C ASP A 56 16.87 10.59 9.49
N GLU A 57 16.14 9.77 10.23
CA GLU A 57 15.82 8.41 9.78
C GLU A 57 14.96 8.41 8.50
N THR A 58 14.02 9.34 8.38
CA THR A 58 13.21 9.50 7.18
C THR A 58 14.10 9.84 5.98
N LEU A 59 15.01 10.79 6.12
CA LEU A 59 15.93 11.18 5.06
C LEU A 59 16.84 10.02 4.67
N LYS A 60 17.36 9.28 5.64
CA LYS A 60 18.18 8.07 5.40
C LYS A 60 17.43 6.98 4.64
N ASN A 61 16.18 6.73 4.98
CA ASN A 61 15.40 5.63 4.40
C ASN A 61 14.83 5.96 3.02
N ILE A 62 14.54 7.24 2.74
CA ILE A 62 13.82 7.66 1.52
C ILE A 62 14.72 8.48 0.59
N ASN A 63 15.86 9.00 1.09
CA ASN A 63 16.78 9.88 0.37
C ASN A 63 16.13 11.20 -0.12
N ARG A 64 15.07 11.66 0.54
CA ARG A 64 14.41 12.96 0.32
C ARG A 64 13.57 13.38 1.53
N ASN A 65 13.22 14.65 1.57
CA ASN A 65 12.23 15.11 2.54
C ASN A 65 10.82 14.62 2.16
N MET A 66 10.08 14.13 3.15
CA MET A 66 8.66 13.84 2.99
C MET A 66 7.82 15.11 3.10
N SER A 67 6.75 15.18 2.32
CA SER A 67 5.74 16.22 2.50
C SER A 67 4.97 16.02 3.81
N PRO A 68 4.42 17.10 4.41
CA PRO A 68 3.59 16.97 5.61
C PRO A 68 2.43 15.98 5.44
N SER A 69 1.83 15.90 4.26
CA SER A 69 0.74 14.96 3.96
C SER A 69 1.21 13.50 3.95
N GLU A 70 2.39 13.20 3.40
CA GLU A 70 2.99 11.86 3.44
C GLU A 70 3.32 11.45 4.87
N ILE A 71 3.86 12.37 5.69
CA ILE A 71 4.11 12.14 7.12
C ILE A 71 2.78 11.85 7.84
N GLY A 72 1.74 12.62 7.55
CA GLY A 72 0.41 12.42 8.14
C GLY A 72 -0.18 11.04 7.80
N ALA A 73 -0.07 10.59 6.54
CA ALA A 73 -0.51 9.28 6.12
C ALA A 73 0.24 8.17 6.89
N ALA A 74 1.57 8.20 6.89
CA ALA A 74 2.38 7.21 7.62
C ALA A 74 2.11 7.24 9.15
N ALA A 75 1.97 8.41 9.75
CA ALA A 75 1.63 8.56 11.17
C ALA A 75 0.25 7.98 11.51
N SER A 76 -0.69 8.01 10.56
CA SER A 76 -2.01 7.41 10.74
C SER A 76 -1.94 5.89 10.87
N HIS A 77 -1.09 5.22 10.08
CA HIS A 77 -0.83 3.80 10.22
C HIS A 77 -0.13 3.49 11.55
N ILE A 78 0.89 4.25 11.94
CA ILE A 78 1.55 4.12 13.25
C ILE A 78 0.53 4.27 14.41
N LYS A 79 -0.36 5.24 14.33
CA LYS A 79 -1.44 5.43 15.31
C LYS A 79 -2.34 4.20 15.39
N THR A 80 -2.68 3.61 14.24
CA THR A 80 -3.50 2.40 14.17
C THR A 80 -2.78 1.20 14.81
N TYR A 81 -1.48 1.03 14.56
CA TYR A 81 -0.68 -0.03 15.21
C TYR A 81 -0.63 0.16 16.73
N LYS A 82 -0.46 1.40 17.22
CA LYS A 82 -0.53 1.70 18.66
C LYS A 82 -1.89 1.30 19.24
N TYR A 83 -2.98 1.58 18.53
CA TYR A 83 -4.33 1.19 18.95
C TYR A 83 -4.49 -0.33 19.00
N ILE A 84 -4.04 -1.06 17.98
CA ILE A 84 -4.08 -2.53 17.93
C ILE A 84 -3.36 -3.15 19.14
N VAL A 85 -2.14 -2.68 19.41
CA VAL A 85 -1.32 -3.19 20.52
C VAL A 85 -1.94 -2.84 21.88
N LYS A 86 -2.35 -1.58 22.08
CA LYS A 86 -2.95 -1.10 23.33
C LYS A 86 -4.24 -1.85 23.69
N ASN A 87 -5.08 -2.15 22.70
CA ASN A 87 -6.38 -2.81 22.90
C ASN A 87 -6.31 -4.34 22.73
N ASN A 88 -5.10 -4.92 22.68
CA ASN A 88 -4.89 -6.37 22.62
C ASN A 88 -5.64 -7.05 21.45
N ILE A 89 -5.64 -6.45 20.26
CA ILE A 89 -6.36 -6.92 19.09
C ILE A 89 -5.50 -7.92 18.31
N ASP A 90 -5.91 -9.19 18.30
CA ASP A 90 -5.13 -10.28 17.72
C ASP A 90 -4.99 -10.16 16.20
N GLN A 91 -6.06 -9.80 15.48
CA GLN A 91 -6.09 -9.66 14.03
C GLN A 91 -6.84 -8.39 13.62
N ALA A 92 -6.26 -7.62 12.73
CA ALA A 92 -6.86 -6.39 12.23
C ALA A 92 -6.75 -6.30 10.70
N ILE A 93 -7.81 -5.84 10.05
CA ILE A 93 -7.79 -5.37 8.67
C ILE A 93 -7.84 -3.85 8.70
N ILE A 94 -6.93 -3.22 7.99
CA ILE A 94 -6.79 -1.76 7.92
C ILE A 94 -7.10 -1.31 6.51
N PHE A 95 -8.00 -0.33 6.39
CA PHE A 95 -8.37 0.35 5.15
C PHE A 95 -7.92 1.81 5.18
N GLU A 96 -7.45 2.32 4.06
CA GLU A 96 -7.56 3.75 3.77
C GLU A 96 -8.97 4.09 3.26
N ASP A 97 -9.38 5.34 3.34
CA ASP A 97 -10.77 5.73 3.06
C ASP A 97 -11.14 5.79 1.56
N ASP A 98 -10.19 5.50 0.66
CA ASP A 98 -10.35 5.44 -0.79
C ASP A 98 -10.36 4.01 -1.36
N VAL A 99 -10.62 3.02 -0.54
CA VAL A 99 -10.65 1.63 -0.95
C VAL A 99 -12.07 1.16 -1.29
N TYR A 100 -12.17 0.29 -2.29
CA TYR A 100 -13.40 -0.43 -2.62
C TYR A 100 -13.22 -1.95 -2.40
N PRO A 101 -13.79 -2.52 -1.33
CA PRO A 101 -13.69 -3.94 -1.03
C PRO A 101 -14.70 -4.78 -1.84
N SER A 102 -14.30 -5.99 -2.24
CA SER A 102 -15.14 -6.99 -2.91
C SER A 102 -15.97 -7.81 -1.91
N LYS A 103 -16.94 -8.58 -2.42
CA LYS A 103 -17.68 -9.57 -1.62
C LYS A 103 -16.76 -10.64 -1.01
N LYS A 104 -15.72 -11.05 -1.71
CA LYS A 104 -14.74 -12.04 -1.23
C LYS A 104 -14.05 -11.62 0.05
N LEU A 105 -13.86 -10.31 0.27
CA LEU A 105 -13.30 -9.82 1.53
C LEU A 105 -14.28 -10.02 2.71
N SER A 106 -15.58 -9.88 2.49
CA SER A 106 -16.58 -10.23 3.52
C SER A 106 -16.53 -11.71 3.89
N GLU A 107 -16.39 -12.60 2.90
CA GLU A 107 -16.22 -14.04 3.14
C GLU A 107 -14.94 -14.36 3.90
N TRP A 108 -13.83 -13.69 3.55
CA TRP A 108 -12.56 -13.79 4.26
C TRP A 108 -12.70 -13.49 5.76
N ILE A 109 -13.36 -12.38 6.07
CA ILE A 109 -13.59 -11.95 7.46
C ILE A 109 -14.49 -12.96 8.19
N LYS A 110 -15.57 -13.42 7.56
CA LYS A 110 -16.48 -14.43 8.13
C LYS A 110 -15.78 -15.75 8.42
N LYS A 111 -14.89 -16.19 7.55
CA LYS A 111 -14.08 -17.41 7.75
C LYS A 111 -12.93 -17.23 8.73
N LYS A 112 -12.76 -16.03 9.29
CA LYS A 112 -11.73 -15.69 10.29
C LYS A 112 -10.33 -16.15 9.88
N ILE A 113 -9.96 -15.90 8.63
CA ILE A 113 -8.65 -16.31 8.10
C ILE A 113 -7.57 -15.42 8.70
N ASN A 114 -6.71 -16.00 9.52
CA ASN A 114 -5.68 -15.29 10.27
C ASN A 114 -4.38 -15.17 9.48
N VAL A 115 -3.71 -14.05 9.68
CA VAL A 115 -2.33 -13.82 9.22
C VAL A 115 -1.35 -14.29 10.28
N LYS A 116 -0.32 -15.03 9.85
CA LYS A 116 0.75 -15.54 10.73
C LYS A 116 1.57 -14.39 11.35
N ASN A 117 2.25 -14.67 12.45
CA ASN A 117 3.18 -13.71 13.06
C ASN A 117 4.28 -13.28 12.07
N ASN A 118 4.71 -12.03 12.19
CA ASN A 118 5.68 -11.40 11.31
C ASN A 118 5.26 -11.41 9.83
N ASN A 119 3.96 -11.47 9.54
CA ASN A 119 3.44 -11.36 8.18
C ASN A 119 2.42 -10.23 8.06
N ILE A 120 2.42 -9.60 6.90
CA ILE A 120 1.44 -8.60 6.46
C ILE A 120 0.85 -9.11 5.17
N LEU A 121 -0.47 -9.23 5.13
CA LEU A 121 -1.19 -9.70 3.96
C LEU A 121 -1.96 -8.56 3.33
N SER A 122 -1.55 -8.14 2.16
CA SER A 122 -2.24 -7.12 1.40
C SER A 122 -3.37 -7.72 0.55
N PHE A 123 -4.48 -7.00 0.49
CA PHE A 123 -5.62 -7.34 -0.37
C PHE A 123 -5.61 -6.56 -1.68
N TYR A 124 -4.79 -5.52 -1.73
CA TYR A 124 -4.43 -4.76 -2.92
C TYR A 124 -3.10 -4.06 -2.72
N ALA A 125 -2.16 -4.31 -3.60
CA ALA A 125 -0.92 -3.57 -3.73
C ALA A 125 -0.29 -3.85 -5.10
N TYR A 126 0.68 -3.04 -5.48
CA TYR A 126 1.61 -3.36 -6.56
C TYR A 126 2.83 -4.03 -5.93
N PRO A 127 3.03 -5.33 -6.13
CA PRO A 127 4.20 -6.01 -5.59
C PRO A 127 5.45 -5.62 -6.38
N SER A 128 6.55 -5.47 -5.68
CA SER A 128 7.88 -5.34 -6.24
C SER A 128 8.66 -6.62 -5.98
N GLY A 129 9.45 -7.01 -6.95
CA GLY A 129 10.27 -8.20 -6.87
C GLY A 129 9.63 -9.44 -7.45
N PHE A 130 10.41 -10.53 -7.43
CA PHE A 130 9.99 -11.82 -7.93
C PHE A 130 9.02 -12.48 -6.96
N PHE A 131 7.84 -12.88 -7.45
CA PHE A 131 6.99 -13.80 -6.73
C PHE A 131 6.45 -14.86 -7.69
N LYS A 132 6.25 -16.07 -7.18
CA LYS A 132 5.74 -17.19 -7.98
C LYS A 132 4.31 -16.90 -8.39
N LYS A 133 3.97 -17.06 -9.68
CA LYS A 133 2.58 -16.95 -10.17
C LYS A 133 1.68 -17.99 -9.50
N LYS A 134 2.21 -19.18 -9.19
CA LYS A 134 1.49 -20.20 -8.40
C LYS A 134 1.42 -19.75 -6.95
N PRO A 135 0.21 -19.68 -6.35
CA PRO A 135 0.05 -19.32 -4.95
C PRO A 135 0.67 -20.37 -4.04
N GLU A 136 1.17 -19.95 -2.87
CA GLU A 136 1.63 -20.87 -1.82
C GLU A 136 0.43 -21.58 -1.17
N LYS A 137 -0.69 -20.88 -1.06
CA LYS A 137 -1.93 -21.40 -0.50
C LYS A 137 -3.13 -20.82 -1.24
N VAL A 138 -4.11 -21.67 -1.55
CA VAL A 138 -5.42 -21.26 -2.08
C VAL A 138 -6.43 -21.26 -0.93
N VAL A 139 -7.20 -20.20 -0.81
CA VAL A 139 -8.26 -20.02 0.18
C VAL A 139 -9.55 -19.57 -0.53
N LEU A 140 -10.70 -19.77 0.09
CA LEU A 140 -11.98 -19.37 -0.49
C LEU A 140 -12.21 -19.95 -1.91
N ASN A 141 -11.64 -21.14 -2.18
CA ASN A 141 -11.69 -21.89 -3.45
C ASN A 141 -11.07 -21.17 -4.66
N SER A 142 -10.70 -19.89 -4.56
CA SER A 142 -10.21 -19.12 -5.71
C SER A 142 -9.18 -18.03 -5.37
N ILE A 143 -8.95 -17.75 -4.10
CA ILE A 143 -8.01 -16.71 -3.67
C ILE A 143 -6.67 -17.35 -3.36
N GLY A 144 -5.66 -16.99 -4.13
CA GLY A 144 -4.28 -17.41 -3.88
C GLY A 144 -3.57 -16.44 -2.93
N ILE A 145 -2.82 -16.96 -1.97
CA ILE A 145 -1.87 -16.20 -1.15
C ILE A 145 -0.49 -16.37 -1.75
N HIS A 146 0.11 -15.27 -2.16
CA HIS A 146 1.44 -15.21 -2.75
C HIS A 146 2.42 -14.59 -1.76
N ASN A 147 3.49 -15.33 -1.49
CA ASN A 147 4.57 -14.93 -0.57
C ASN A 147 5.87 -14.62 -1.34
N GLY A 148 6.92 -14.26 -0.61
CA GLY A 148 8.23 -13.95 -1.18
C GLY A 148 8.32 -12.55 -1.80
N ILE A 149 7.36 -11.70 -1.52
CA ILE A 149 7.32 -10.33 -2.00
C ILE A 149 8.24 -9.47 -1.15
N THR A 150 9.07 -8.65 -1.78
CA THR A 150 10.01 -7.78 -1.05
C THR A 150 9.45 -6.42 -0.71
N HIS A 151 8.58 -5.91 -1.57
CA HIS A 151 7.93 -4.63 -1.33
C HIS A 151 6.53 -4.62 -1.92
N LEU A 152 5.60 -3.97 -1.24
CA LEU A 152 4.23 -3.76 -1.67
C LEU A 152 3.97 -2.26 -1.75
N TYR A 153 3.74 -1.73 -2.94
CA TYR A 153 3.35 -0.33 -3.13
C TYR A 153 1.84 -0.18 -3.08
N ASN A 154 1.37 0.96 -2.61
CA ASN A 154 -0.05 1.29 -2.48
C ASN A 154 -0.82 0.31 -1.59
N ASN A 155 -0.32 0.15 -0.38
CA ASN A 155 -0.88 -0.78 0.60
C ASN A 155 -2.08 -0.16 1.34
N SER A 156 -3.11 0.13 0.58
CA SER A 156 -4.33 0.81 1.08
C SER A 156 -5.32 -0.12 1.79
N CYS A 157 -5.13 -1.44 1.66
CA CYS A 157 -5.97 -2.44 2.33
C CYS A 157 -5.17 -3.70 2.65
N TYR A 158 -4.97 -3.98 3.96
CA TYR A 158 -4.16 -5.12 4.38
C TYR A 158 -4.60 -5.66 5.75
N GLN A 159 -4.19 -6.90 6.03
CA GLN A 159 -4.36 -7.55 7.32
C GLN A 159 -3.02 -7.68 8.04
N ILE A 160 -3.06 -7.44 9.34
CA ILE A 160 -1.92 -7.52 10.26
C ILE A 160 -2.36 -8.10 11.59
N ASN A 161 -1.47 -8.78 12.30
CA ASN A 161 -1.70 -9.19 13.67
C ASN A 161 -0.98 -8.30 14.68
N LYS A 162 -1.36 -8.44 15.95
CA LYS A 162 -0.79 -7.68 17.08
C LYS A 162 0.73 -7.82 17.18
N THR A 163 1.25 -9.04 17.02
CA THR A 163 2.70 -9.31 17.12
C THR A 163 3.47 -8.53 16.05
N THR A 164 2.97 -8.53 14.80
CA THR A 164 3.58 -7.78 13.70
C THR A 164 3.46 -6.27 13.92
N ALA A 165 2.31 -5.78 14.39
CA ALA A 165 2.12 -4.37 14.73
C ALA A 165 3.09 -3.92 15.85
N LYS A 166 3.26 -4.73 16.91
CA LYS A 166 4.22 -4.47 17.99
C LYS A 166 5.66 -4.42 17.46
N LYS A 167 6.02 -5.32 16.54
CA LYS A 167 7.35 -5.36 15.92
C LYS A 167 7.60 -4.09 15.08
N ILE A 168 6.64 -3.66 14.26
CA ILE A 168 6.73 -2.40 13.50
C ILE A 168 6.93 -1.21 14.44
N LEU A 169 6.16 -1.12 15.53
CA LEU A 169 6.31 -0.05 16.50
C LEU A 169 7.70 -0.03 17.16
N LYS A 170 8.30 -1.20 17.40
CA LYS A 170 9.66 -1.30 17.92
C LYS A 170 10.68 -0.78 16.90
N ILE A 171 10.58 -1.17 15.63
CA ILE A 171 11.46 -0.72 14.54
C ILE A 171 11.37 0.79 14.36
N THR A 172 10.15 1.31 14.30
CA THR A 172 9.88 2.75 14.04
C THR A 172 9.99 3.61 15.29
N ARG A 173 10.18 3.02 16.48
CA ARG A 173 10.08 3.72 17.78
C ARG A 173 8.78 4.52 17.92
N GLY A 174 7.72 4.04 17.22
CA GLY A 174 6.42 4.68 17.20
C GLY A 174 6.35 6.03 16.49
N LYS A 175 7.34 6.36 15.64
CA LYS A 175 7.40 7.56 14.80
C LYS A 175 7.50 7.20 13.33
N VAL A 176 7.18 8.14 12.46
CA VAL A 176 7.38 8.00 11.01
C VAL A 176 8.87 8.04 10.69
N ILE A 177 9.36 7.01 10.02
CA ILE A 177 10.73 6.89 9.52
C ILE A 177 10.78 6.68 7.99
N GLY A 178 9.63 6.75 7.31
CA GLY A 178 9.48 6.57 5.88
C GLY A 178 8.02 6.57 5.43
N TYR A 179 7.77 6.12 4.21
CA TYR A 179 6.42 6.05 3.65
C TYR A 179 5.47 5.15 4.46
N ALA A 180 4.17 5.34 4.26
CA ALA A 180 3.15 4.42 4.78
C ALA A 180 3.34 2.99 4.23
N ASP A 181 3.85 2.87 3.01
CA ASP A 181 4.14 1.61 2.32
C ASP A 181 5.50 1.03 2.76
N TRP A 182 5.62 0.65 4.01
CA TRP A 182 6.78 -0.05 4.60
C TRP A 182 8.10 0.74 4.45
N PRO A 183 8.37 1.65 5.39
CA PRO A 183 9.50 2.59 5.34
C PRO A 183 10.87 1.96 5.62
N PHE A 184 10.92 0.68 5.89
CA PHE A 184 12.11 -0.08 6.25
C PHE A 184 12.24 -1.33 5.39
N ASN A 185 13.44 -1.89 5.32
CA ASN A 185 13.64 -3.18 4.67
C ASN A 185 12.96 -4.29 5.50
N THR A 186 11.83 -4.78 5.00
CA THR A 186 11.03 -5.80 5.70
C THR A 186 11.77 -7.12 5.86
N LEU A 187 12.70 -7.43 4.93
CA LEU A 187 13.51 -8.66 5.00
C LEU A 187 14.51 -8.59 6.15
N GLU A 188 15.25 -7.49 6.29
CA GLU A 188 16.21 -7.29 7.40
C GLU A 188 15.53 -7.42 8.77
N HIS A 189 14.27 -7.03 8.82
CA HIS A 189 13.48 -7.11 10.05
C HIS A 189 12.66 -8.39 10.15
N ASN A 190 12.85 -9.39 9.27
CA ASN A 190 12.08 -10.63 9.25
C ASN A 190 10.57 -10.37 9.34
N ILE A 191 10.07 -9.46 8.50
CA ILE A 191 8.65 -9.21 8.26
C ILE A 191 8.34 -9.67 6.84
N LYS A 192 7.47 -10.67 6.71
CA LYS A 192 7.05 -11.20 5.42
C LYS A 192 5.92 -10.36 4.83
N LEU A 193 6.00 -10.08 3.55
CA LEU A 193 4.92 -9.45 2.79
C LEU A 193 4.25 -10.49 1.92
N SER A 194 2.93 -10.51 1.94
CA SER A 194 2.09 -11.41 1.15
C SER A 194 0.99 -10.63 0.45
N LEU A 195 0.50 -11.17 -0.66
CA LEU A 195 -0.55 -10.56 -1.46
C LEU A 195 -1.61 -11.61 -1.81
N THR A 196 -2.87 -11.23 -1.79
CA THR A 196 -3.96 -12.06 -2.32
C THR A 196 -4.19 -11.77 -3.79
N LEU A 197 -4.31 -12.83 -4.59
CA LEU A 197 -4.73 -12.74 -6.00
C LEU A 197 -5.82 -13.77 -6.29
N PRO A 198 -6.87 -13.39 -7.04
CA PRO A 198 -7.18 -12.04 -7.48
C PRO A 198 -7.37 -11.05 -6.33
N TYR A 199 -7.23 -9.76 -6.61
CA TYR A 199 -7.39 -8.72 -5.59
C TYR A 199 -8.75 -8.79 -4.92
N MET A 200 -8.78 -8.56 -3.59
CA MET A 200 -10.03 -8.50 -2.82
C MET A 200 -10.45 -7.07 -2.49
N ALA A 201 -9.62 -6.11 -2.82
CA ALA A 201 -9.91 -4.69 -2.72
C ALA A 201 -9.20 -3.95 -3.86
N ILE A 202 -9.64 -2.74 -4.17
CA ILE A 202 -8.95 -1.83 -5.11
C ILE A 202 -9.08 -0.38 -4.61
N PRO A 203 -8.20 0.53 -5.01
CA PRO A 203 -8.42 1.94 -4.81
C PRO A 203 -9.68 2.40 -5.56
N ASN A 204 -10.51 3.17 -4.89
CA ASN A 204 -11.67 3.86 -5.48
C ASN A 204 -11.34 5.35 -5.62
N ASP A 205 -10.17 5.63 -6.17
CA ASP A 205 -9.66 6.98 -6.32
C ASP A 205 -10.51 7.74 -7.36
N ARG A 206 -11.12 8.80 -6.90
CA ARG A 206 -11.84 9.77 -7.75
C ARG A 206 -10.92 10.89 -8.23
N GLY A 207 -9.60 10.68 -8.23
CA GLY A 207 -8.63 11.69 -8.62
C GLY A 207 -8.39 12.79 -7.58
N MET A 208 -8.93 12.66 -6.38
CA MET A 208 -8.78 13.62 -5.27
C MET A 208 -7.82 13.13 -4.18
N SER A 209 -6.65 12.62 -4.56
CA SER A 209 -5.63 12.30 -3.58
C SER A 209 -5.01 13.58 -3.01
N TYR A 210 -5.13 13.79 -1.70
CA TYR A 210 -4.43 14.88 -1.00
C TYR A 210 -2.90 14.79 -1.12
N LEU A 211 -2.37 13.60 -1.42
CA LEU A 211 -0.94 13.37 -1.63
C LEU A 211 -0.47 13.88 -3.00
N ASN A 212 -1.30 13.80 -4.04
CA ASN A 212 -0.90 14.20 -5.40
C ASN A 212 -0.66 15.70 -5.52
N SER A 213 -1.44 16.53 -4.83
CA SER A 213 -1.22 17.99 -4.84
C SER A 213 0.11 18.39 -4.22
N SER A 214 0.51 17.75 -3.11
CA SER A 214 1.77 18.03 -2.42
C SER A 214 2.98 17.44 -3.15
N ARG A 215 2.85 16.25 -3.76
CA ARG A 215 3.89 15.63 -4.60
C ARG A 215 4.14 16.46 -5.87
N ASN A 216 3.09 16.92 -6.53
CA ASN A 216 3.21 17.76 -7.72
C ASN A 216 3.86 19.11 -7.44
N ALA A 217 3.64 19.71 -6.26
CA ALA A 217 4.29 20.94 -5.86
C ALA A 217 5.82 20.77 -5.68
N ILE A 218 6.27 19.62 -5.18
CA ILE A 218 7.70 19.28 -5.04
C ILE A 218 8.33 18.98 -6.41
N LEU A 219 7.62 18.25 -7.27
CA LEU A 219 8.12 17.87 -8.61
C LEU A 219 8.15 19.05 -9.60
N ARG A 220 7.26 20.05 -9.43
CA ARG A 220 7.23 21.25 -10.28
C ARG A 220 8.43 22.18 -10.10
N LYS A 221 9.16 22.08 -8.99
CA LYS A 221 10.33 22.94 -8.72
C LYS A 221 11.57 22.60 -9.57
N ASN A 222 11.62 21.44 -10.24
CA ASN A 222 12.70 21.05 -11.16
C ASN A 222 12.13 20.38 -12.42
N PRO A 223 11.76 21.15 -13.46
CA PRO A 223 11.39 20.56 -14.74
C PRO A 223 12.64 19.99 -15.41
N ASN A 224 12.78 18.68 -15.44
CA ASN A 224 13.87 17.98 -16.14
C ASN A 224 13.82 18.31 -17.64
N LEU A 225 14.94 18.77 -18.20
CA LEU A 225 15.14 19.09 -19.62
C LEU A 225 14.77 17.90 -20.54
N LEU A 226 15.04 16.68 -20.08
CA LEU A 226 14.70 15.42 -20.78
C LEU A 226 13.17 15.24 -21.01
N LYS A 227 12.32 15.79 -20.14
CA LYS A 227 10.87 15.75 -20.34
C LYS A 227 10.36 16.48 -21.56
N LYS A 228 11.14 17.43 -22.08
CA LYS A 228 10.78 18.23 -23.27
C LYS A 228 11.10 17.51 -24.59
N ILE A 229 12.01 16.55 -24.57
CA ILE A 229 12.54 15.91 -25.78
C ILE A 229 11.91 14.52 -26.02
N ILE A 230 11.51 13.83 -24.99
CA ILE A 230 10.99 12.46 -25.07
C ILE A 230 9.48 12.45 -24.73
N PRO A 231 8.64 11.77 -25.50
CA PRO A 231 7.21 11.62 -25.17
C PRO A 231 7.04 11.13 -23.74
N GLU A 232 6.09 11.70 -23.01
CA GLU A 232 5.90 11.51 -21.56
C GLU A 232 5.83 10.02 -21.15
N ILE A 233 5.23 9.20 -22.01
CA ILE A 233 5.12 7.75 -21.78
C ILE A 233 6.48 7.05 -21.83
N ILE A 234 7.30 7.41 -22.81
CA ILE A 234 8.64 6.83 -23.00
C ILE A 234 9.56 7.32 -21.89
N TYR A 235 9.50 8.62 -21.58
CA TYR A 235 10.26 9.21 -20.47
C TYR A 235 9.92 8.55 -19.12
N LYS A 236 8.66 8.34 -18.81
CA LYS A 236 8.24 7.66 -17.57
C LYS A 236 8.75 6.22 -17.51
N LYS A 237 8.73 5.49 -18.64
CA LYS A 237 9.25 4.12 -18.71
C LYS A 237 10.77 4.08 -18.53
N LEU A 238 11.50 4.93 -19.23
CA LEU A 238 12.96 5.05 -19.10
C LEU A 238 13.37 5.51 -17.69
N LEU A 239 12.67 6.49 -17.13
CA LEU A 239 12.91 6.94 -15.77
C LEU A 239 12.65 5.82 -14.76
N MET A 240 11.59 5.05 -14.94
CA MET A 240 11.27 3.91 -14.08
C MET A 240 12.37 2.85 -14.14
N ILE A 241 12.88 2.51 -15.34
CA ILE A 241 13.99 1.59 -15.52
C ILE A 241 15.24 2.13 -14.82
N PHE A 242 15.58 3.40 -15.03
CA PHE A 242 16.73 4.02 -14.40
C PHE A 242 16.63 4.06 -12.88
N TYR A 243 15.45 4.45 -12.32
CA TYR A 243 15.22 4.47 -10.89
C TYR A 243 15.23 3.07 -10.27
N LEU A 244 14.69 2.08 -10.96
CA LEU A 244 14.62 0.71 -10.45
C LEU A 244 15.99 0.02 -10.47
N PHE A 245 16.81 0.26 -11.47
CA PHE A 245 18.05 -0.49 -11.68
C PHE A 245 19.33 0.26 -11.27
N PHE A 246 19.42 1.55 -11.54
CA PHE A 246 20.69 2.28 -11.41
C PHE A 246 20.79 3.15 -10.14
N ILE A 247 19.75 3.85 -9.76
CA ILE A 247 19.83 4.77 -8.62
C ILE A 247 20.21 4.09 -7.30
N PRO A 248 19.63 2.93 -6.91
CA PRO A 248 20.00 2.28 -5.67
C PRO A 248 21.46 1.84 -5.61
N PHE A 249 22.05 1.53 -6.75
CA PHE A 249 23.45 1.17 -6.86
C PHE A 249 24.37 2.39 -6.71
N PHE A 250 24.13 3.45 -7.50
CA PHE A 250 24.99 4.63 -7.51
C PHE A 250 24.91 5.48 -6.23
N PHE A 251 23.77 5.50 -5.56
CA PHE A 251 23.60 6.31 -4.35
C PHE A 251 23.85 5.53 -3.03
N GLY A 252 24.59 4.43 -3.11
CA GLY A 252 25.13 3.76 -1.94
C GLY A 252 24.12 3.06 -1.03
N LYS A 253 22.88 2.86 -1.52
CA LYS A 253 21.84 2.12 -0.78
C LYS A 253 22.24 0.65 -0.57
N TYR A 254 23.06 0.10 -1.48
CA TYR A 254 23.57 -1.26 -1.44
C TYR A 254 25.09 -1.24 -1.60
N LYS A 255 25.81 -1.33 -0.48
CA LYS A 255 27.29 -1.39 -0.48
C LYS A 255 27.83 -2.73 -0.98
N ASN A 256 27.04 -3.81 -0.92
CA ASN A 256 27.42 -5.13 -1.37
C ASN A 256 26.80 -5.41 -2.74
N ILE A 257 27.63 -5.52 -3.76
CA ILE A 257 27.22 -5.73 -5.16
C ILE A 257 26.48 -7.07 -5.35
N ASN A 258 26.90 -8.13 -4.64
CA ASN A 258 26.21 -9.43 -4.73
C ASN A 258 24.81 -9.36 -4.15
N PHE A 259 24.65 -8.72 -2.98
CA PHE A 259 23.34 -8.48 -2.41
C PHE A 259 22.44 -7.62 -3.32
N TYR A 260 23.04 -6.59 -3.97
CA TYR A 260 22.33 -5.77 -4.95
C TYR A 260 21.84 -6.60 -6.14
N ILE A 261 22.73 -7.41 -6.75
CA ILE A 261 22.38 -8.26 -7.91
C ILE A 261 21.29 -9.27 -7.52
N GLU A 262 21.48 -10.02 -6.46
CA GLU A 262 20.56 -11.10 -6.08
C GLU A 262 19.22 -10.59 -5.57
N HIS A 263 19.20 -9.54 -4.76
CA HIS A 263 18.03 -9.10 -4.03
C HIS A 263 17.33 -7.88 -4.60
N TYR A 264 18.00 -7.10 -5.41
CA TYR A 264 17.43 -5.89 -6.00
C TYR A 264 17.36 -5.94 -7.53
N PHE A 265 18.49 -6.16 -8.20
CA PHE A 265 18.52 -6.13 -9.66
C PHE A 265 17.66 -7.24 -10.27
N LEU A 266 17.88 -8.50 -9.90
CA LEU A 266 17.09 -9.63 -10.40
C LEU A 266 15.61 -9.49 -10.07
N LYS A 267 15.26 -9.00 -8.87
CA LYS A 267 13.87 -8.76 -8.48
C LYS A 267 13.19 -7.73 -9.36
N ASN A 268 13.83 -6.59 -9.58
CA ASN A 268 13.26 -5.54 -10.43
C ASN A 268 13.19 -5.98 -11.90
N PHE A 269 14.14 -6.78 -12.36
CA PHE A 269 14.09 -7.39 -13.69
C PHE A 269 12.87 -8.29 -13.85
N PHE A 270 12.59 -9.18 -12.87
CA PHE A 270 11.40 -10.01 -12.89
C PHE A 270 10.10 -9.23 -12.69
N GLU A 271 10.11 -8.14 -11.96
CA GLU A 271 8.97 -7.22 -11.86
C GLU A 271 8.63 -6.64 -13.23
N LEU A 272 9.62 -6.17 -13.98
CA LEU A 272 9.43 -5.69 -15.35
C LEU A 272 8.80 -6.77 -16.23
N ILE A 273 9.32 -8.01 -16.18
CA ILE A 273 8.75 -9.14 -16.93
C ILE A 273 7.29 -9.38 -16.53
N ASN A 274 6.96 -9.34 -15.24
CA ASN A 274 5.58 -9.50 -14.77
C ASN A 274 4.65 -8.36 -15.23
N ILE A 275 5.14 -7.13 -15.21
CA ILE A 275 4.40 -5.96 -15.73
C ILE A 275 4.15 -6.12 -17.24
N PHE A 276 5.18 -6.49 -18.00
CA PHE A 276 5.07 -6.71 -19.45
C PHE A 276 4.23 -7.95 -19.81
N SER A 277 4.18 -8.97 -18.94
CA SER A 277 3.39 -10.19 -19.17
C SER A 277 1.88 -9.99 -19.01
N GLY A 278 1.42 -8.79 -18.65
CA GLY A 278 0.00 -8.52 -18.43
C GLY A 278 -0.62 -9.16 -17.20
N TYR A 279 0.17 -9.89 -16.39
CA TYR A 279 -0.35 -10.65 -15.25
C TYR A 279 -1.14 -9.78 -14.25
N TYR A 280 -0.63 -8.58 -13.89
CA TYR A 280 -1.37 -7.66 -13.03
C TYR A 280 -2.61 -7.08 -13.68
N TYR A 281 -2.57 -6.92 -14.99
CA TYR A 281 -3.72 -6.49 -15.78
C TYR A 281 -4.85 -7.50 -15.67
N ASP A 282 -4.56 -8.80 -15.83
CA ASP A 282 -5.53 -9.87 -15.72
C ASP A 282 -6.13 -9.97 -14.30
N GLN A 283 -5.33 -9.79 -13.25
CA GLN A 283 -5.84 -9.81 -11.88
C GLN A 283 -6.81 -8.67 -11.60
N LYS A 284 -6.55 -7.47 -12.13
CA LYS A 284 -7.49 -6.34 -12.07
C LYS A 284 -8.73 -6.60 -12.91
N LYS A 285 -8.58 -7.16 -14.10
CA LYS A 285 -9.69 -7.54 -14.97
C LYS A 285 -10.65 -8.52 -14.27
N LEU A 286 -10.14 -9.51 -13.58
CA LEU A 286 -10.94 -10.45 -12.80
C LEU A 286 -11.73 -9.75 -11.69
N PHE A 287 -11.09 -8.83 -10.95
CA PHE A 287 -11.78 -8.04 -9.94
C PHE A 287 -12.94 -7.24 -10.54
N PHE A 288 -12.71 -6.54 -11.66
CA PHE A 288 -13.74 -5.72 -12.31
C PHE A 288 -14.85 -6.56 -12.92
N LYS A 289 -14.55 -7.71 -13.51
CA LYS A 289 -15.58 -8.64 -14.03
C LYS A 289 -16.59 -9.00 -12.93
N GLU A 290 -16.13 -9.20 -11.68
CA GLU A 290 -17.01 -9.53 -10.56
C GLU A 290 -17.73 -8.31 -9.94
N ASN A 291 -17.16 -7.12 -10.03
CA ASN A 291 -17.62 -5.94 -9.28
C ASN A 291 -18.06 -4.76 -10.14
N LEU A 292 -17.94 -4.84 -11.48
CA LEU A 292 -18.20 -3.72 -12.39
C LEU A 292 -19.62 -3.15 -12.30
N TYR A 293 -20.60 -4.00 -12.03
CA TYR A 293 -22.01 -3.62 -11.95
C TYR A 293 -22.44 -3.14 -10.55
N CYS A 294 -21.53 -3.11 -9.59
CA CYS A 294 -21.84 -2.54 -8.28
C CYS A 294 -22.05 -1.02 -8.40
N LYS A 295 -23.26 -0.55 -8.07
CA LYS A 295 -23.67 0.86 -8.20
C LYS A 295 -22.76 1.84 -7.44
N ASP A 296 -22.09 1.38 -6.39
CA ASP A 296 -21.22 2.19 -5.53
C ASP A 296 -19.80 2.36 -6.08
N LEU A 297 -19.41 1.60 -7.11
CA LEU A 297 -18.15 1.83 -7.80
C LEU A 297 -18.26 3.14 -8.59
N SER A 298 -17.31 4.04 -8.43
CA SER A 298 -17.30 5.34 -9.10
C SER A 298 -17.53 5.20 -10.60
N LYS A 299 -18.41 6.03 -11.18
CA LYS A 299 -18.66 6.06 -12.63
C LYS A 299 -17.35 6.27 -13.42
N GLN A 300 -16.47 7.14 -12.91
CA GLN A 300 -15.17 7.41 -13.52
C GLN A 300 -14.26 6.17 -13.51
N VAL A 301 -14.18 5.49 -12.38
CA VAL A 301 -13.43 4.22 -12.28
C VAL A 301 -14.02 3.19 -13.22
N ARG A 302 -15.36 3.02 -13.27
CA ARG A 302 -16.04 2.11 -14.22
C ARG A 302 -15.74 2.47 -15.67
N SER A 303 -15.85 3.75 -16.04
CA SER A 303 -15.60 4.20 -17.41
C SER A 303 -14.17 3.92 -17.86
N VAL A 304 -13.19 4.32 -17.04
CA VAL A 304 -11.76 4.10 -17.33
C VAL A 304 -11.47 2.60 -17.48
N TYR A 305 -11.97 1.77 -16.57
CA TYR A 305 -11.69 0.34 -16.62
C TYR A 305 -12.47 -0.41 -17.70
N LYS A 306 -13.71 0.01 -18.04
CA LYS A 306 -14.40 -0.48 -19.23
C LYS A 306 -13.59 -0.26 -20.50
N HIS A 307 -13.04 0.95 -20.64
CA HIS A 307 -12.22 1.31 -21.79
C HIS A 307 -10.91 0.52 -21.83
N ILE A 308 -10.21 0.43 -20.70
CA ILE A 308 -8.90 -0.26 -20.61
C ILE A 308 -9.04 -1.77 -20.80
N TYR A 309 -10.07 -2.40 -20.19
CA TYR A 309 -10.21 -3.86 -20.17
C TYR A 309 -11.19 -4.40 -21.20
N LYS A 310 -11.80 -3.55 -22.03
CA LYS A 310 -12.81 -3.95 -23.04
C LYS A 310 -13.89 -4.86 -22.43
N LEU A 311 -14.43 -4.47 -21.25
CA LEU A 311 -15.46 -5.18 -20.49
C LEU A 311 -16.86 -4.71 -20.84
#